data_b9f9717887e0523cfd581195ba2fefb5
#
_entry.id   b9f9717887e0523cfd581195ba2fefb5
#
_cell.length_a   1.000
_cell.length_b   1.000
_cell.length_c   1.000
_cell.angle_alpha   90.00
_cell.angle_beta   90.00
_cell.angle_gamma   90.00
#
_symmetry.space_group_name_H-M   'P 1'
#
loop_
_entity.id
_entity.type
_entity.pdbx_description
1 polymer ?
#
loop_
_entity_poly.entity_id
_entity_poly.type
_entity_poly.pdbx_seq_one_letter_code
_entity_poly.pdbx_strand_id
1 'polypeptide(L)'
;MVNEHVFLLRCVSELKQHYIFYFLLSQNGQNLLKYNITYQCSNCRINRKVYSLAVILSTTEQSHGMCCKLGELPGYGPPVPPRLIKLIGPDREVFLKGRNCENQGLGIGAFTYYRRVVENQKNRILGEIVKVFEKIGVSQDKIDTLGQAIKETQFSKALGMAKDVMPESLLIDGHSPILLLHRALSRGVHELSDEECLKLAGTVRLVLGELSERLSAILKDKVELTEAVSTLMHHKSS
;
A
#
# COMPACT_ATOMS: atom_id res chain seq x y z
N MET A 1 -14.13 26.13 2.22
CA MET A 1 -12.73 25.67 2.08
C MET A 1 -12.77 24.42 1.22
N VAL A 2 -12.38 24.53 -0.03
CA VAL A 2 -12.21 23.38 -0.91
C VAL A 2 -10.96 22.65 -0.43
N ASN A 3 -11.10 21.44 0.14
CA ASN A 3 -9.95 20.58 0.34
C ASN A 3 -9.42 20.23 -1.05
N GLU A 4 -8.39 20.91 -1.48
CA GLU A 4 -7.57 20.52 -2.61
C GLU A 4 -6.88 19.18 -2.25
N HIS A 5 -7.58 18.09 -2.42
CA HIS A 5 -6.91 16.84 -2.64
C HIS A 5 -6.28 16.88 -4.03
N VAL A 6 -5.14 17.54 -4.11
CA VAL A 6 -4.21 17.37 -5.23
C VAL A 6 -3.78 15.92 -5.21
N PHE A 7 -4.45 15.08 -5.99
CA PHE A 7 -4.03 13.71 -6.23
C PHE A 7 -2.75 13.76 -7.05
N LEU A 8 -1.62 13.79 -6.36
CA LEU A 8 -0.31 13.56 -6.96
C LEU A 8 -0.26 12.10 -7.44
N LEU A 9 -0.72 11.89 -8.66
CA LEU A 9 -0.50 10.65 -9.39
C LEU A 9 0.98 10.59 -9.78
N ARG A 10 1.82 10.07 -8.91
CA ARG A 10 3.11 9.56 -9.33
C ARG A 10 2.90 8.20 -10.00
N CYS A 11 2.67 8.22 -11.30
CA CYS A 11 3.23 7.17 -12.14
C CYS A 11 4.76 7.34 -12.06
N VAL A 12 5.53 6.28 -12.18
CA VAL A 12 7.02 6.33 -12.29
C VAL A 12 7.48 7.18 -13.51
N SER A 13 6.57 7.78 -14.22
CA SER A 13 6.72 8.68 -15.34
C SER A 13 5.62 9.75 -15.29
N GLU A 14 5.97 10.97 -15.60
CA GLU A 14 5.10 12.15 -15.63
C GLU A 14 3.80 11.94 -16.42
N LEU A 15 2.65 12.21 -15.79
CA LEU A 15 1.35 12.19 -16.45
C LEU A 15 1.05 13.56 -17.05
N LYS A 16 0.81 13.62 -18.36
CA LYS A 16 0.27 14.81 -19.04
C LYS A 16 -1.24 14.67 -19.18
N GLN A 17 -1.95 15.76 -18.90
CA GLN A 17 -3.40 15.85 -19.02
C GLN A 17 -3.81 15.93 -20.48
N HIS A 18 -4.73 15.07 -20.93
CA HIS A 18 -5.37 15.18 -22.23
C HIS A 18 -6.86 14.84 -22.12
N TYR A 19 -7.70 15.77 -22.63
CA TYR A 19 -9.14 15.68 -22.87
C TYR A 19 -10.07 15.75 -21.65
N ILE A 20 -10.87 16.81 -21.65
CA ILE A 20 -12.02 17.04 -20.76
C ILE A 20 -13.28 16.91 -21.62
N PHE A 21 -14.16 15.94 -21.28
CA PHE A 21 -15.50 15.83 -21.88
C PHE A 21 -16.53 16.38 -20.90
N TYR A 22 -17.36 17.33 -21.37
CA TYR A 22 -18.43 17.95 -20.58
C TYR A 22 -19.76 17.30 -20.88
N PHE A 23 -20.51 16.90 -19.84
CA PHE A 23 -21.94 16.63 -19.94
C PHE A 23 -22.68 17.47 -18.92
N LEU A 24 -23.57 18.36 -19.39
CA LEU A 24 -24.48 19.14 -18.57
C LEU A 24 -25.73 18.30 -18.26
N LEU A 25 -25.96 18.02 -16.98
CA LEU A 25 -27.26 17.54 -16.51
C LEU A 25 -27.79 18.56 -15.50
N SER A 26 -28.86 19.27 -15.87
CA SER A 26 -29.60 20.12 -14.94
C SER A 26 -30.66 19.27 -14.24
N GLN A 27 -30.53 19.11 -12.92
CA GLN A 27 -31.62 18.61 -12.07
C GLN A 27 -31.85 19.62 -10.96
N ASN A 28 -33.12 20.02 -10.78
CA ASN A 28 -33.62 20.90 -9.70
C ASN A 28 -32.89 22.26 -9.54
N GLY A 29 -32.55 22.94 -10.65
CA GLY A 29 -31.96 24.29 -10.58
C GLY A 29 -30.52 24.36 -10.09
N GLN A 30 -29.87 23.25 -9.79
CA GLN A 30 -28.44 23.17 -9.50
C GLN A 30 -27.68 22.74 -10.75
N ASN A 31 -26.61 23.47 -11.10
CA ASN A 31 -25.75 23.13 -12.22
C ASN A 31 -24.81 21.99 -11.81
N LEU A 32 -25.28 20.74 -11.93
CA LEU A 32 -24.46 19.55 -11.78
C LEU A 32 -23.72 19.28 -13.09
N LEU A 33 -22.41 19.42 -13.06
CA LEU A 33 -21.52 19.12 -14.18
C LEU A 33 -20.88 17.75 -13.95
N LYS A 34 -20.83 16.92 -14.99
CA LYS A 34 -20.07 15.66 -15.00
C LYS A 34 -18.86 15.81 -15.88
N TYR A 35 -17.69 15.45 -15.33
CA TYR A 35 -16.42 15.49 -16.03
C TYR A 35 -15.78 14.11 -16.08
N ASN A 36 -15.22 13.78 -17.24
CA ASN A 36 -14.28 12.66 -17.37
C ASN A 36 -12.90 13.23 -17.67
N ILE A 37 -11.98 13.06 -16.75
CA ILE A 37 -10.60 13.49 -16.89
C ILE A 37 -9.74 12.28 -17.20
N THR A 38 -9.05 12.30 -18.33
CA THR A 38 -8.14 11.22 -18.73
C THR A 38 -6.69 11.70 -18.63
N TYR A 39 -5.89 10.95 -17.88
CA TYR A 39 -4.45 11.12 -17.84
C TYR A 39 -3.80 9.98 -18.62
N GLN A 40 -2.77 10.32 -19.39
CA GLN A 40 -1.96 9.36 -20.13
C GLN A 40 -0.52 9.41 -19.62
N CYS A 41 0.10 8.25 -19.47
CA CYS A 41 1.51 8.16 -19.08
C CYS A 41 2.40 8.79 -20.16
N SER A 42 3.20 9.80 -19.81
CA SER A 42 4.08 10.51 -20.74
C SER A 42 5.24 9.64 -21.24
N ASN A 43 5.64 8.62 -20.47
CA ASN A 43 6.72 7.70 -20.82
C ASN A 43 6.27 6.64 -21.82
N CYS A 44 5.31 5.77 -21.43
CA CYS A 44 4.88 4.67 -22.29
C CYS A 44 3.74 5.03 -23.25
N ARG A 45 3.01 6.14 -23.04
CA ARG A 45 1.84 6.60 -23.81
C ARG A 45 0.71 5.57 -23.99
N ILE A 46 0.81 4.44 -23.29
CA ILE A 46 -0.15 3.32 -23.33
C ILE A 46 -1.04 3.36 -22.11
N ASN A 47 -0.45 3.50 -20.91
CA ASN A 47 -1.20 3.49 -19.66
C ASN A 47 -2.04 4.76 -19.52
N ARG A 48 -3.32 4.57 -19.21
CA ARG A 48 -4.28 5.67 -19.00
C ARG A 48 -4.94 5.53 -17.64
N LYS A 49 -5.26 6.67 -17.05
CA LYS A 49 -6.07 6.78 -15.84
C LYS A 49 -7.23 7.72 -16.13
N VAL A 50 -8.45 7.26 -15.93
CA VAL A 50 -9.67 8.04 -16.13
C VAL A 50 -10.33 8.27 -14.79
N TYR A 51 -10.77 9.50 -14.55
CA TYR A 51 -11.60 9.87 -13.40
C TYR A 51 -12.93 10.39 -13.91
N SER A 52 -14.02 9.90 -13.33
CA SER A 52 -15.36 10.48 -13.48
C SER A 52 -15.68 11.31 -12.25
N LEU A 53 -15.99 12.58 -12.45
CA LEU A 53 -16.24 13.55 -11.40
C LEU A 53 -17.64 14.17 -11.58
N ALA A 54 -18.31 14.40 -10.45
CA ALA A 54 -19.47 15.27 -10.37
C ALA A 54 -19.05 16.59 -9.71
N VAL A 55 -19.38 17.71 -10.30
CA VAL A 55 -19.06 19.05 -9.79
C VAL A 55 -20.33 19.89 -9.71
N ILE A 56 -20.56 20.49 -8.55
CA ILE A 56 -21.62 21.47 -8.32
C ILE A 56 -20.93 22.81 -8.09
N LEU A 57 -21.18 23.77 -8.96
CA LEU A 57 -20.66 25.12 -8.82
C LEU A 57 -21.56 25.94 -7.90
N SER A 58 -20.98 26.79 -7.07
CA SER A 58 -21.72 27.76 -6.29
C SER A 58 -22.41 28.76 -7.21
N THR A 59 -23.66 29.07 -6.91
CA THR A 59 -24.43 30.07 -7.67
C THR A 59 -24.02 31.50 -7.35
N THR A 60 -23.41 31.72 -6.19
CA THR A 60 -23.02 33.06 -5.70
C THR A 60 -21.59 33.45 -6.04
N GLU A 61 -20.69 32.45 -6.12
CA GLU A 61 -19.29 32.67 -6.46
C GLU A 61 -18.82 31.58 -7.43
N GLN A 62 -18.60 31.95 -8.69
CA GLN A 62 -18.18 31.00 -9.74
C GLN A 62 -16.79 30.38 -9.51
N SER A 63 -16.05 30.86 -8.49
CA SER A 63 -14.73 30.34 -8.10
C SER A 63 -14.77 29.18 -7.11
N HIS A 64 -15.95 28.87 -6.55
CA HIS A 64 -16.10 27.84 -5.53
C HIS A 64 -17.15 26.80 -5.94
N GLY A 65 -16.94 25.56 -5.51
CA GLY A 65 -17.87 24.46 -5.79
C GLY A 65 -17.53 23.22 -4.99
N MET A 66 -18.37 22.21 -5.09
CA MET A 66 -18.15 20.88 -4.54
C MET A 66 -17.82 19.91 -5.66
N CYS A 67 -16.83 19.05 -5.44
CA CYS A 67 -16.43 18.00 -6.36
C CYS A 67 -16.52 16.64 -5.66
N CYS A 68 -17.18 15.69 -6.31
CA CYS A 68 -17.26 14.32 -5.87
C CYS A 68 -16.73 13.38 -6.95
N LYS A 69 -15.83 12.47 -6.57
CA LYS A 69 -15.35 11.42 -7.48
C LYS A 69 -16.41 10.33 -7.59
N LEU A 70 -16.97 10.14 -8.79
CA LEU A 70 -17.96 9.09 -9.09
C LEU A 70 -17.30 7.75 -9.39
N GLY A 71 -16.06 7.77 -9.93
CA GLY A 71 -15.34 6.56 -10.27
C GLY A 71 -13.96 6.83 -10.86
N GLU A 72 -13.22 5.76 -11.05
CA GLU A 72 -11.91 5.80 -11.71
C GLU A 72 -11.61 4.49 -12.45
N LEU A 73 -10.83 4.57 -13.52
CA LEU A 73 -10.39 3.42 -14.29
C LEU A 73 -8.87 3.56 -14.60
N PRO A 74 -8.06 2.55 -14.26
CA PRO A 74 -8.35 1.41 -13.40
C PRO A 74 -8.65 1.83 -11.96
N GLY A 75 -9.48 1.04 -11.26
CA GLY A 75 -10.07 1.35 -9.95
C GLY A 75 -9.16 1.13 -8.72
N TYR A 76 -7.85 1.06 -8.90
CA TYR A 76 -6.93 0.67 -7.81
C TYR A 76 -6.30 1.83 -7.04
N GLY A 77 -6.69 3.08 -7.34
CA GLY A 77 -6.09 4.26 -6.72
C GLY A 77 -4.62 4.48 -7.10
N PRO A 78 -3.82 5.10 -6.20
CA PRO A 78 -2.40 5.32 -6.43
C PRO A 78 -1.63 4.01 -6.65
N PRO A 79 -0.52 4.04 -7.42
CA PRO A 79 0.31 2.85 -7.64
C PRO A 79 0.74 2.19 -6.33
N VAL A 80 0.75 0.87 -6.31
CA VAL A 80 1.26 0.09 -5.19
C VAL A 80 2.79 -0.02 -5.32
N PRO A 81 3.57 0.20 -4.25
CA PRO A 81 5.02 0.07 -4.30
C PRO A 81 5.45 -1.31 -4.83
N PRO A 82 6.41 -1.38 -5.78
CA PRO A 82 6.86 -2.66 -6.34
C PRO A 82 7.37 -3.65 -5.30
N ARG A 83 7.99 -3.15 -4.22
CA ARG A 83 8.50 -3.95 -3.10
C ARG A 83 7.37 -4.64 -2.33
N LEU A 84 6.25 -3.92 -2.11
CA LEU A 84 5.06 -4.50 -1.50
C LEU A 84 4.47 -5.59 -2.41
N ILE A 85 4.36 -5.34 -3.72
CA ILE A 85 3.90 -6.35 -4.67
C ILE A 85 4.80 -7.61 -4.63
N LYS A 86 6.12 -7.42 -4.54
CA LYS A 86 7.06 -8.54 -4.38
C LYS A 86 6.84 -9.30 -3.07
N LEU A 87 6.59 -8.59 -1.95
CA LEU A 87 6.36 -9.21 -0.64
C LEU A 87 5.08 -10.03 -0.59
N ILE A 88 3.96 -9.52 -1.13
CA ILE A 88 2.68 -10.22 -1.14
C ILE A 88 2.57 -11.28 -2.26
N GLY A 89 3.47 -11.25 -3.25
CA GLY A 89 3.62 -12.28 -4.28
C GLY A 89 2.33 -12.63 -5.03
N PRO A 90 1.87 -13.91 -4.96
CA PRO A 90 0.72 -14.38 -5.74
C PRO A 90 -0.61 -13.72 -5.36
N ASP A 91 -0.72 -13.14 -4.16
CA ASP A 91 -1.96 -12.46 -3.71
C ASP A 91 -2.08 -11.01 -4.19
N ARG A 92 -1.27 -10.59 -5.18
CA ARG A 92 -1.35 -9.25 -5.79
C ARG A 92 -2.79 -8.89 -6.19
N GLU A 93 -3.50 -9.77 -6.86
CA GLU A 93 -4.87 -9.51 -7.32
C GLU A 93 -5.86 -9.36 -6.15
N VAL A 94 -5.70 -10.18 -5.09
CA VAL A 94 -6.50 -10.06 -3.86
C VAL A 94 -6.24 -8.72 -3.18
N PHE A 95 -4.98 -8.30 -3.11
CA PHE A 95 -4.59 -7.00 -2.58
C PHE A 95 -5.19 -5.84 -3.38
N LEU A 96 -5.16 -5.90 -4.71
CA LEU A 96 -5.74 -4.87 -5.57
C LEU A 96 -7.27 -4.79 -5.44
N LYS A 97 -7.97 -5.91 -5.19
CA LYS A 97 -9.40 -5.88 -4.82
C LYS A 97 -9.62 -5.13 -3.52
N GLY A 98 -8.77 -5.36 -2.50
CA GLY A 98 -8.79 -4.58 -1.25
C GLY A 98 -8.58 -3.09 -1.49
N ARG A 99 -7.62 -2.72 -2.34
CA ARG A 99 -7.38 -1.33 -2.76
C ARG A 99 -8.60 -0.70 -3.43
N ASN A 100 -9.29 -1.45 -4.27
CA ASN A 100 -10.49 -0.97 -4.92
C ASN A 100 -11.60 -0.70 -3.89
N CYS A 101 -11.83 -1.62 -2.96
CA CYS A 101 -12.77 -1.41 -1.85
C CYS A 101 -12.39 -0.19 -0.99
N GLU A 102 -11.12 -0.05 -0.61
CA GLU A 102 -10.61 1.09 0.17
C GLU A 102 -10.88 2.42 -0.54
N ASN A 103 -10.62 2.50 -1.86
CA ASN A 103 -10.86 3.70 -2.65
C ASN A 103 -12.35 4.06 -2.80
N GLN A 104 -13.24 3.09 -2.65
CA GLN A 104 -14.68 3.29 -2.68
C GLN A 104 -15.28 3.52 -1.30
N GLY A 105 -14.48 3.51 -0.24
CA GLY A 105 -14.95 3.63 1.13
C GLY A 105 -15.63 2.37 1.69
N LEU A 106 -15.46 1.21 1.03
CA LEU A 106 -16.03 -0.07 1.45
C LEU A 106 -15.08 -0.75 2.45
N GLY A 107 -15.20 -0.37 3.73
CA GLY A 107 -14.25 -0.73 4.78
C GLY A 107 -14.19 -2.22 5.06
N ILE A 108 -15.35 -2.87 5.24
CA ILE A 108 -15.44 -4.32 5.48
C ILE A 108 -14.77 -5.09 4.35
N GLY A 109 -15.03 -4.72 3.09
CA GLY A 109 -14.41 -5.34 1.93
C GLY A 109 -12.91 -5.16 1.90
N ALA A 110 -12.42 -3.92 2.09
CA ALA A 110 -11.00 -3.58 2.11
C ALA A 110 -10.25 -4.37 3.20
N PHE A 111 -10.79 -4.35 4.42
CA PHE A 111 -10.19 -5.03 5.58
C PHE A 111 -10.13 -6.56 5.38
N THR A 112 -11.21 -7.16 4.89
CA THR A 112 -11.29 -8.59 4.63
C THR A 112 -10.26 -9.04 3.58
N TYR A 113 -10.11 -8.29 2.50
CA TYR A 113 -9.11 -8.59 1.47
C TYR A 113 -7.68 -8.46 1.99
N TYR A 114 -7.35 -7.39 2.72
CA TYR A 114 -6.00 -7.22 3.26
C TYR A 114 -5.67 -8.26 4.33
N ARG A 115 -6.62 -8.58 5.21
CA ARG A 115 -6.48 -9.67 6.17
C ARG A 115 -6.14 -10.97 5.45
N ARG A 116 -6.91 -11.33 4.41
CA ARG A 116 -6.68 -12.54 3.63
C ARG A 116 -5.28 -12.59 2.99
N VAL A 117 -4.81 -11.46 2.47
CA VAL A 117 -3.44 -11.35 1.93
C VAL A 117 -2.41 -11.65 3.00
N VAL A 118 -2.52 -11.05 4.18
CA VAL A 118 -1.55 -11.26 5.28
C VAL A 118 -1.59 -12.69 5.79
N GLU A 119 -2.79 -13.27 5.95
CA GLU A 119 -2.98 -14.67 6.35
C GLU A 119 -2.35 -15.64 5.34
N ASN A 120 -2.65 -15.49 4.06
CA ASN A 120 -2.12 -16.34 2.99
C ASN A 120 -0.59 -16.21 2.86
N GLN A 121 -0.06 -14.99 2.98
CA GLN A 121 1.36 -14.72 2.79
C GLN A 121 2.17 -14.70 4.09
N LYS A 122 1.59 -15.16 5.20
CA LYS A 122 2.25 -15.24 6.51
C LYS A 122 3.65 -15.85 6.41
N ASN A 123 3.76 -17.03 5.83
CA ASN A 123 5.03 -17.76 5.73
C ASN A 123 6.05 -17.03 4.86
N ARG A 124 5.60 -16.37 3.79
CA ARG A 124 6.45 -15.57 2.93
C ARG A 124 6.97 -14.32 3.65
N ILE A 125 6.10 -13.59 4.35
CA ILE A 125 6.48 -12.42 5.13
C ILE A 125 7.48 -12.78 6.22
N LEU A 126 7.21 -13.82 7.00
CA LEU A 126 8.13 -14.29 8.04
C LEU A 126 9.44 -14.82 7.46
N GLY A 127 9.41 -15.48 6.30
CA GLY A 127 10.60 -15.95 5.60
C GLY A 127 11.51 -14.80 5.12
N GLU A 128 10.96 -13.69 4.65
CA GLU A 128 11.76 -12.50 4.31
C GLU A 128 12.38 -11.86 5.57
N ILE A 129 11.70 -11.91 6.72
CA ILE A 129 12.26 -11.47 8.01
C ILE A 129 13.41 -12.37 8.45
N VAL A 130 13.30 -13.70 8.29
CA VAL A 130 14.39 -14.65 8.58
C VAL A 130 15.63 -14.30 7.78
N LYS A 131 15.51 -14.02 6.48
CA LYS A 131 16.66 -13.61 5.64
C LYS A 131 17.35 -12.34 6.16
N VAL A 132 16.56 -11.39 6.69
CA VAL A 132 17.13 -10.20 7.34
C VAL A 132 17.88 -10.59 8.61
N PHE A 133 17.33 -11.46 9.45
CA PHE A 133 17.97 -11.93 10.69
C PHE A 133 19.32 -12.60 10.41
N GLU A 134 19.37 -13.51 9.44
CA GLU A 134 20.59 -14.17 8.98
C GLU A 134 21.62 -13.14 8.48
N LYS A 135 21.15 -12.13 7.71
CA LYS A 135 22.03 -11.11 7.15
C LYS A 135 22.66 -10.18 8.19
N ILE A 136 21.91 -9.80 9.22
CA ILE A 136 22.41 -8.89 10.28
C ILE A 136 23.01 -9.63 11.48
N GLY A 137 23.04 -10.96 11.45
CA GLY A 137 23.67 -11.79 12.49
C GLY A 137 22.89 -11.83 13.81
N VAL A 138 21.55 -11.91 13.73
CA VAL A 138 20.72 -12.12 14.93
C VAL A 138 20.94 -13.51 15.51
N SER A 139 20.76 -13.66 16.82
CA SER A 139 20.96 -14.94 17.53
C SER A 139 20.05 -16.05 16.98
N GLN A 140 20.59 -17.29 16.96
CA GLN A 140 19.92 -18.45 16.37
C GLN A 140 18.57 -18.78 17.03
N ASP A 141 18.43 -18.57 18.34
CA ASP A 141 17.18 -18.76 19.07
C ASP A 141 16.03 -17.93 18.54
N LYS A 142 16.30 -16.69 18.11
CA LYS A 142 15.29 -15.82 17.48
C LYS A 142 14.94 -16.28 16.06
N ILE A 143 15.90 -16.77 15.30
CA ILE A 143 15.68 -17.37 13.97
C ILE A 143 14.81 -18.64 14.13
N ASP A 144 15.14 -19.48 15.11
CA ASP A 144 14.36 -20.70 15.42
C ASP A 144 12.91 -20.38 15.84
N THR A 145 12.73 -19.31 16.62
CA THR A 145 11.40 -18.83 16.99
C THR A 145 10.57 -18.43 15.75
N LEU A 146 11.16 -17.71 14.81
CA LEU A 146 10.50 -17.40 13.52
C LEU A 146 10.25 -18.66 12.69
N GLY A 147 11.17 -19.62 12.69
CA GLY A 147 11.00 -20.90 12.05
C GLY A 147 9.82 -21.71 12.60
N GLN A 148 9.61 -21.66 13.93
CA GLN A 148 8.42 -22.23 14.57
C GLN A 148 7.13 -21.47 14.21
N ALA A 149 7.18 -20.14 14.17
CA ALA A 149 6.05 -19.31 13.76
C ALA A 149 5.62 -19.58 12.30
N ILE A 150 6.57 -19.86 11.41
CA ILE A 150 6.28 -20.27 10.03
C ILE A 150 5.52 -21.58 9.97
N LYS A 151 5.88 -22.56 10.82
CA LYS A 151 5.22 -23.89 10.90
C LYS A 151 3.87 -23.83 11.60
N GLU A 152 3.61 -22.82 12.41
CA GLU A 152 2.34 -22.68 13.14
C GLU A 152 1.20 -22.40 12.16
N THR A 153 0.13 -23.19 12.25
CA THR A 153 -1.03 -23.09 11.36
C THR A 153 -2.01 -21.99 11.77
N GLN A 154 -2.12 -21.72 13.07
CA GLN A 154 -2.99 -20.67 13.59
C GLN A 154 -2.33 -19.30 13.39
N PHE A 155 -2.95 -18.48 12.54
CA PHE A 155 -2.41 -17.17 12.18
C PHE A 155 -2.08 -16.28 13.37
N SER A 156 -3.03 -16.08 14.30
CA SER A 156 -2.81 -15.24 15.49
C SER A 156 -1.69 -15.75 16.38
N LYS A 157 -1.56 -17.07 16.53
CA LYS A 157 -0.51 -17.68 17.33
C LYS A 157 0.86 -17.50 16.67
N ALA A 158 0.95 -17.71 15.35
CA ALA A 158 2.16 -17.49 14.59
C ALA A 158 2.66 -16.05 14.72
N LEU A 159 1.80 -15.05 14.53
CA LEU A 159 2.17 -13.65 14.72
C LEU A 159 2.51 -13.34 16.18
N GLY A 160 1.81 -13.96 17.14
CA GLY A 160 2.09 -13.86 18.57
C GLY A 160 3.51 -14.32 18.93
N MET A 161 4.02 -15.38 18.29
CA MET A 161 5.40 -15.87 18.48
C MET A 161 6.43 -14.91 17.83
N ALA A 162 6.13 -14.37 16.68
CA ALA A 162 7.06 -13.55 15.91
C ALA A 162 7.17 -12.10 16.41
N LYS A 163 6.16 -11.57 17.12
CA LYS A 163 6.07 -10.14 17.46
C LYS A 163 7.20 -9.61 18.34
N ASP A 164 7.72 -10.45 19.25
CA ASP A 164 8.66 -10.02 20.30
C ASP A 164 10.13 -10.23 19.90
N VAL A 165 10.40 -10.85 18.75
CA VAL A 165 11.77 -11.14 18.30
C VAL A 165 12.30 -10.16 17.24
N MET A 166 11.53 -9.13 16.86
CA MET A 166 11.90 -8.18 15.80
C MET A 166 13.16 -7.39 16.12
N PRO A 167 14.14 -7.29 15.18
CA PRO A 167 15.30 -6.45 15.33
C PRO A 167 14.92 -4.97 15.18
N GLU A 168 15.68 -4.09 15.83
CA GLU A 168 15.45 -2.64 15.82
C GLU A 168 15.36 -2.06 14.40
N SER A 169 16.16 -2.58 13.47
CA SER A 169 16.17 -2.15 12.07
C SER A 169 14.85 -2.37 11.31
N LEU A 170 14.00 -3.25 11.80
CA LEU A 170 12.66 -3.51 11.25
C LEU A 170 11.53 -2.83 12.03
N LEU A 171 11.80 -2.21 13.17
CA LEU A 171 10.77 -1.52 13.95
C LEU A 171 10.28 -0.27 13.21
N ILE A 172 8.98 -0.04 13.22
CA ILE A 172 8.32 1.17 12.73
C ILE A 172 8.01 2.04 13.94
N ASP A 173 8.66 3.20 14.06
CA ASP A 173 8.54 4.10 15.22
C ASP A 173 8.69 3.36 16.57
N GLY A 174 9.65 2.45 16.65
CA GLY A 174 9.91 1.63 17.85
C GLY A 174 8.94 0.45 18.05
N HIS A 175 8.00 0.22 17.14
CA HIS A 175 7.01 -0.86 17.24
C HIS A 175 7.25 -1.97 16.23
N SER A 176 7.10 -3.23 16.68
CA SER A 176 7.15 -4.40 15.80
C SER A 176 6.03 -4.35 14.76
N PRO A 177 6.33 -4.36 13.44
CA PRO A 177 5.32 -4.39 12.41
C PRO A 177 4.42 -5.63 12.50
N ILE A 178 4.97 -6.76 12.95
CA ILE A 178 4.20 -7.98 13.18
C ILE A 178 3.21 -7.82 14.34
N LEU A 179 3.61 -7.12 15.42
CA LEU A 179 2.69 -6.79 16.51
C LEU A 179 1.57 -5.86 16.04
N LEU A 180 1.90 -4.85 15.23
CA LEU A 180 0.90 -3.92 14.67
C LEU A 180 -0.11 -4.66 13.78
N LEU A 181 0.37 -5.54 12.89
CA LEU A 181 -0.49 -6.39 12.06
C LEU A 181 -1.33 -7.35 12.92
N HIS A 182 -0.74 -7.98 13.93
CA HIS A 182 -1.48 -8.86 14.83
C HIS A 182 -2.62 -8.12 15.54
N ARG A 183 -2.34 -6.94 16.11
CA ARG A 183 -3.37 -6.12 16.78
C ARG A 183 -4.49 -5.69 15.84
N ALA A 184 -4.14 -5.26 14.61
CA ALA A 184 -5.13 -4.84 13.62
C ALA A 184 -6.00 -6.01 13.15
N LEU A 185 -5.41 -7.20 12.95
CA LEU A 185 -6.08 -8.34 12.33
C LEU A 185 -6.69 -9.35 13.32
N SER A 186 -6.43 -9.23 14.64
CA SER A 186 -6.99 -10.13 15.67
C SER A 186 -8.47 -9.88 15.94
N ARG A 187 -8.97 -8.68 15.63
CA ARG A 187 -10.40 -8.35 15.80
C ARG A 187 -11.24 -8.96 14.69
N GLY A 188 -12.41 -9.50 15.06
CA GLY A 188 -13.36 -10.04 14.10
C GLY A 188 -14.02 -8.94 13.25
N VAL A 189 -14.23 -9.22 11.97
CA VAL A 189 -14.96 -8.28 11.07
C VAL A 189 -16.37 -7.99 11.61
N HIS A 190 -16.98 -8.95 12.29
CA HIS A 190 -18.35 -8.83 12.83
C HIS A 190 -18.46 -7.87 14.02
N GLU A 191 -17.34 -7.51 14.65
CA GLU A 191 -17.27 -6.64 15.82
C GLU A 191 -17.01 -5.16 15.44
N LEU A 192 -16.79 -4.87 14.16
CA LEU A 192 -16.33 -3.59 13.67
C LEU A 192 -17.36 -2.96 12.74
N SER A 193 -17.53 -1.65 12.83
CA SER A 193 -18.26 -0.87 11.83
C SER A 193 -17.46 -0.80 10.51
N ASP A 194 -18.13 -0.44 9.41
CA ASP A 194 -17.48 -0.27 8.11
C ASP A 194 -16.38 0.80 8.16
N GLU A 195 -16.63 1.91 8.89
CA GLU A 195 -15.66 3.00 9.05
C GLU A 195 -14.42 2.53 9.85
N GLU A 196 -14.58 1.75 10.90
CA GLU A 196 -13.46 1.17 11.66
C GLU A 196 -12.68 0.18 10.81
N CYS A 197 -13.38 -0.66 10.03
CA CYS A 197 -12.74 -1.55 9.06
C CYS A 197 -11.92 -0.77 8.03
N LEU A 198 -12.42 0.36 7.54
CA LEU A 198 -11.71 1.22 6.57
C LEU A 198 -10.42 1.78 7.17
N LYS A 199 -10.48 2.29 8.40
CA LYS A 199 -9.30 2.79 9.14
C LYS A 199 -8.26 1.69 9.35
N LEU A 200 -8.68 0.51 9.79
CA LEU A 200 -7.79 -0.64 10.00
C LEU A 200 -7.20 -1.14 8.67
N ALA A 201 -7.98 -1.19 7.60
CA ALA A 201 -7.50 -1.56 6.27
C ALA A 201 -6.37 -0.63 5.80
N GLY A 202 -6.57 0.69 5.91
CA GLY A 202 -5.53 1.68 5.62
C GLY A 202 -4.26 1.49 6.46
N THR A 203 -4.43 1.21 7.76
CA THR A 203 -3.31 0.93 8.68
C THR A 203 -2.55 -0.32 8.27
N VAL A 204 -3.24 -1.44 8.00
CA VAL A 204 -2.62 -2.69 7.53
C VAL A 204 -1.81 -2.48 6.26
N ARG A 205 -2.39 -1.76 5.29
CA ARG A 205 -1.70 -1.42 4.03
C ARG A 205 -0.43 -0.60 4.26
N LEU A 206 -0.49 0.41 5.13
CA LEU A 206 0.67 1.25 5.45
C LEU A 206 1.78 0.45 6.14
N VAL A 207 1.43 -0.38 7.13
CA VAL A 207 2.40 -1.22 7.85
C VAL A 207 3.05 -2.24 6.91
N LEU A 208 2.28 -2.87 6.02
CA LEU A 208 2.84 -3.79 5.00
C LEU A 208 3.76 -3.06 4.02
N GLY A 209 3.38 -1.85 3.60
CA GLY A 209 4.20 -1.00 2.74
C GLY A 209 5.55 -0.69 3.38
N GLU A 210 5.53 -0.14 4.59
CA GLU A 210 6.75 0.22 5.33
C GLU A 210 7.62 -1.01 5.63
N LEU A 211 7.03 -2.12 6.06
CA LEU A 211 7.76 -3.37 6.26
C LEU A 211 8.46 -3.82 4.96
N SER A 212 7.77 -3.76 3.82
CA SER A 212 8.35 -4.15 2.53
C SER A 212 9.54 -3.27 2.13
N GLU A 213 9.49 -1.97 2.43
CA GLU A 213 10.58 -1.03 2.17
C GLU A 213 11.79 -1.34 3.07
N ARG A 214 11.59 -1.53 4.38
CA ARG A 214 12.67 -1.87 5.34
C ARG A 214 13.34 -3.20 5.01
N LEU A 215 12.56 -4.25 4.75
CA LEU A 215 13.10 -5.55 4.33
C LEU A 215 13.96 -5.41 3.08
N SER A 216 13.45 -4.69 2.08
CA SER A 216 14.19 -4.50 0.82
C SER A 216 15.45 -3.66 1.00
N ALA A 217 15.41 -2.60 1.82
CA ALA A 217 16.58 -1.78 2.11
C ALA A 217 17.70 -2.64 2.72
N ILE A 218 17.40 -3.37 3.81
CA ILE A 218 18.39 -4.20 4.49
C ILE A 218 18.94 -5.29 3.56
N LEU A 219 18.09 -5.93 2.73
CA LEU A 219 18.52 -7.00 1.84
C LEU A 219 19.35 -6.52 0.64
N LYS A 220 19.16 -5.27 0.17
CA LYS A 220 19.92 -4.70 -0.96
C LYS A 220 21.27 -4.12 -0.57
N ASP A 221 21.37 -3.41 0.54
CA ASP A 221 22.50 -2.52 0.87
C ASP A 221 23.89 -3.19 0.88
N LYS A 222 23.98 -4.51 1.02
CA LYS A 222 25.31 -5.15 1.05
C LYS A 222 25.89 -5.49 -0.33
N VAL A 223 25.08 -5.80 -1.32
CA VAL A 223 25.62 -6.25 -2.61
C VAL A 223 26.19 -5.06 -3.38
N GLU A 224 25.41 -4.02 -3.58
CA GLU A 224 25.83 -2.82 -4.32
C GLU A 224 27.00 -2.09 -3.63
N LEU A 225 26.96 -1.99 -2.29
CA LEU A 225 28.03 -1.35 -1.53
C LEU A 225 29.33 -2.19 -1.54
N THR A 226 29.23 -3.51 -1.43
CA THR A 226 30.39 -4.41 -1.49
C THR A 226 31.05 -4.39 -2.87
N GLU A 227 30.26 -4.37 -3.94
CA GLU A 227 30.76 -4.24 -5.31
C GLU A 227 31.41 -2.87 -5.54
N ALA A 228 30.77 -1.77 -5.07
CA ALA A 228 31.34 -0.44 -5.17
C ALA A 228 32.65 -0.29 -4.39
N VAL A 229 32.71 -0.82 -3.16
CA VAL A 229 33.94 -0.84 -2.34
C VAL A 229 35.00 -1.66 -3.01
N SER A 230 34.70 -2.87 -3.50
CA SER A 230 35.66 -3.72 -4.23
C SER A 230 36.21 -3.02 -5.46
N THR A 231 35.35 -2.37 -6.25
CA THR A 231 35.76 -1.61 -7.44
C THR A 231 36.71 -0.46 -7.08
N LEU A 232 36.40 0.29 -6.02
CA LEU A 232 37.25 1.39 -5.55
C LEU A 232 38.58 0.92 -4.96
N MET A 233 38.62 -0.24 -4.28
CA MET A 233 39.83 -0.80 -3.73
C MET A 233 40.77 -1.30 -4.83
N HIS A 234 40.24 -1.87 -5.91
CA HIS A 234 41.03 -2.30 -7.07
C HIS A 234 41.52 -1.17 -7.96
N HIS A 235 40.87 -0.01 -7.97
CA HIS A 235 41.33 1.17 -8.72
C HIS A 235 42.52 1.92 -8.12
N LYS A 236 42.95 1.58 -6.88
CA LYS A 236 44.10 2.19 -6.21
C LYS A 236 45.46 1.50 -6.49
N SER A 237 45.51 0.50 -7.36
CA SER A 237 46.67 -0.32 -7.65
C SER A 237 47.21 -0.15 -9.10
N SER A 238 46.98 1.03 -9.72
CA SER A 238 47.57 1.37 -11.03
C SER A 238 48.29 2.68 -10.97
#